data_4ce17d7071f90725b6ce503f2677a83c
#
_entry.id   4ce17d7071f90725b6ce503f2677a83c
#
_cell.length_a   1.000
_cell.length_b   1.000
_cell.length_c   1.000
_cell.angle_alpha   90.00
_cell.angle_beta   90.00
_cell.angle_gamma   90.00
#
_symmetry.space_group_name_H-M   'P 1'
#
loop_
_entity.id
_entity.type
_entity.pdbx_description
1 polymer ?
#
loop_
_entity_poly.entity_id
_entity_poly.type
_entity_poly.pdbx_seq_one_letter_code
_entity_poly.pdbx_strand_id
1 'polypeptide(L)'
;MTSETAAPIIDVVIPVYNAAELTKRCIDSVIAYLGSSIRTIHIQDDASAAETRAMLDNLSYPQLHVHHAPENQGYGKSVNDAVARSDADWVLVLNSDIEVLNNFLPSLCGAFAADSRLAVISPAEGDSAETQAGRYARQPGGYIATYRFRGYAFLIRRAVFQAMGGFDAQFGRGYYEDTDLGRRLDQQGWRMGVHPDAAVRHETGASFGRGKAYRELVQRNRSLYLSRYPLARQNVLAVSGDATWAGLSSRIADSMEQVMRQGGRLHWLTPASLPQLPCLQLRNGKAGFKTIVKLMLRGWSREDKRITAVWILPGVPAGLRIVLALFVRVYRLKMREWQAD
;
A
#
# COMPACT_ATOMS: atom_id res chain seq x y z
N MET A 1 -8.73 31.88 21.10
CA MET A 1 -7.35 32.00 20.59
C MET A 1 -6.99 30.61 20.05
N THR A 2 -7.16 30.40 18.74
CA THR A 2 -6.69 29.20 18.07
C THR A 2 -5.17 29.32 18.00
N SER A 3 -4.46 28.44 18.70
CA SER A 3 -3.01 28.35 18.54
C SER A 3 -2.77 27.97 17.06
N GLU A 4 -2.19 28.87 16.30
CA GLU A 4 -1.58 28.52 15.03
C GLU A 4 -0.52 27.46 15.34
N THR A 5 -0.87 26.21 15.15
CA THR A 5 0.12 25.12 15.19
C THR A 5 1.05 25.38 14.01
N ALA A 6 2.33 25.61 14.29
CA ALA A 6 3.35 25.76 13.25
C ALA A 6 3.23 24.63 12.23
N ALA A 7 3.45 24.96 10.96
CA ALA A 7 3.43 23.92 9.90
C ALA A 7 4.45 22.83 10.24
N PRO A 8 4.11 21.55 10.04
CA PRO A 8 5.00 20.46 10.38
C PRO A 8 6.28 20.52 9.56
N ILE A 9 7.41 20.24 10.19
CA ILE A 9 8.70 20.11 9.52
C ILE A 9 8.72 18.78 8.78
N ILE A 10 9.06 18.83 7.48
CA ILE A 10 9.10 17.65 6.59
C ILE A 10 10.51 17.49 6.05
N ASP A 11 11.09 16.31 6.23
CA ASP A 11 12.29 15.87 5.52
C ASP A 11 11.92 14.85 4.45
N VAL A 12 12.71 14.78 3.38
CA VAL A 12 12.59 13.76 2.34
C VAL A 12 13.71 12.74 2.51
N VAL A 13 13.39 11.47 2.36
CA VAL A 13 14.33 10.34 2.34
C VAL A 13 14.26 9.65 1.00
N ILE A 14 15.40 9.49 0.33
CA ILE A 14 15.52 8.78 -0.95
C ILE A 14 16.60 7.71 -0.80
N PRO A 15 16.21 6.42 -0.62
CA PRO A 15 17.17 5.33 -0.69
C PRO A 15 17.57 5.10 -2.15
N VAL A 16 18.87 4.95 -2.40
CA VAL A 16 19.44 4.83 -3.74
C VAL A 16 20.27 3.57 -3.84
N TYR A 17 20.04 2.81 -4.89
CA TYR A 17 20.92 1.71 -5.29
C TYR A 17 21.02 1.66 -6.81
N ASN A 18 22.14 2.16 -7.36
CA ASN A 18 22.38 2.30 -8.80
C ASN A 18 21.35 3.22 -9.50
N ALA A 19 21.17 3.06 -10.82
CA ALA A 19 20.21 3.82 -11.63
C ALA A 19 20.38 5.35 -11.56
N ALA A 20 21.59 5.84 -11.85
CA ALA A 20 21.99 7.26 -11.74
C ALA A 20 20.98 8.22 -12.40
N GLU A 21 20.59 7.97 -13.65
CA GLU A 21 19.66 8.82 -14.41
C GLU A 21 18.28 8.94 -13.75
N LEU A 22 17.71 7.81 -13.28
CA LEU A 22 16.41 7.79 -12.59
C LEU A 22 16.50 8.54 -11.26
N THR A 23 17.57 8.27 -10.50
CA THR A 23 17.84 8.93 -9.22
C THR A 23 17.97 10.43 -9.39
N LYS A 24 18.70 10.87 -10.41
CA LYS A 24 18.84 12.30 -10.71
C LYS A 24 17.50 12.96 -11.04
N ARG A 25 16.68 12.34 -11.92
CA ARG A 25 15.33 12.84 -12.23
C ARG A 25 14.43 12.91 -10.99
N CYS A 26 14.50 11.90 -10.12
CA CYS A 26 13.77 11.91 -8.86
C CYS A 26 14.16 13.13 -8.02
N ILE A 27 15.47 13.34 -7.77
CA ILE A 27 15.98 14.45 -6.96
C ILE A 27 15.60 15.79 -7.59
N ASP A 28 15.81 15.98 -8.88
CA ASP A 28 15.48 17.20 -9.60
C ASP A 28 13.98 17.53 -9.48
N SER A 29 13.10 16.51 -9.61
CA SER A 29 11.65 16.69 -9.47
C SER A 29 11.24 17.06 -8.04
N VAL A 30 11.88 16.47 -7.03
CA VAL A 30 11.66 16.82 -5.62
C VAL A 30 12.06 18.27 -5.37
N ILE A 31 13.22 18.69 -5.84
CA ILE A 31 13.69 20.08 -5.71
C ILE A 31 12.72 21.04 -6.40
N ALA A 32 12.34 20.73 -7.65
CA ALA A 32 11.47 21.60 -8.46
C ALA A 32 10.08 21.80 -7.86
N TYR A 33 9.47 20.75 -7.34
CA TYR A 33 8.07 20.80 -6.91
C TYR A 33 7.88 20.88 -5.40
N LEU A 34 8.79 20.30 -4.60
CA LEU A 34 8.64 20.25 -3.15
C LEU A 34 9.65 21.10 -2.39
N GLY A 35 10.71 21.59 -3.06
CA GLY A 35 11.87 22.23 -2.43
C GLY A 35 11.54 23.35 -1.46
N SER A 36 10.49 24.15 -1.72
CA SER A 36 10.01 25.22 -0.83
C SER A 36 9.18 24.74 0.37
N SER A 37 8.77 23.47 0.38
CA SER A 37 7.87 22.89 1.38
C SER A 37 8.56 21.84 2.26
N ILE A 38 9.85 21.58 2.03
CA ILE A 38 10.65 20.61 2.75
C ILE A 38 11.90 21.27 3.32
N ARG A 39 12.44 20.72 4.40
CA ARG A 39 13.63 21.24 5.05
C ARG A 39 14.90 20.59 4.47
N THR A 40 14.97 19.26 4.50
CA THR A 40 16.16 18.48 4.17
C THR A 40 15.83 17.30 3.27
N ILE A 41 16.72 16.97 2.35
CA ILE A 41 16.69 15.74 1.54
C ILE A 41 17.84 14.85 1.98
N HIS A 42 17.53 13.70 2.56
CA HIS A 42 18.49 12.66 2.95
C HIS A 42 18.58 11.60 1.84
N ILE A 43 19.67 11.61 1.11
CA ILE A 43 20.00 10.53 0.18
C ILE A 43 20.75 9.46 0.93
N GLN A 44 20.23 8.23 0.91
CA GLN A 44 20.91 7.07 1.45
C GLN A 44 21.36 6.19 0.29
N ASP A 45 22.61 6.33 -0.11
CA ASP A 45 23.23 5.46 -1.11
C ASP A 45 23.60 4.11 -0.47
N ASP A 46 23.01 3.04 -0.97
CA ASP A 46 23.15 1.68 -0.47
C ASP A 46 24.29 0.95 -1.20
N ALA A 47 25.50 1.55 -1.21
CA ALA A 47 26.68 1.05 -1.88
C ALA A 47 26.51 0.87 -3.40
N SER A 48 26.06 1.93 -4.08
CA SER A 48 25.92 1.94 -5.53
C SER A 48 27.28 1.87 -6.25
N ALA A 49 27.24 1.53 -7.54
CA ALA A 49 28.38 1.56 -8.43
C ALA A 49 28.95 2.98 -8.61
N ALA A 50 30.18 3.07 -9.08
CA ALA A 50 30.95 4.32 -9.17
C ALA A 50 30.22 5.43 -9.96
N GLU A 51 29.49 5.10 -11.02
CA GLU A 51 28.72 6.04 -11.82
C GLU A 51 27.66 6.79 -10.98
N THR A 52 26.86 6.04 -10.21
CA THR A 52 25.81 6.63 -9.35
C THR A 52 26.42 7.42 -8.21
N ARG A 53 27.48 6.91 -7.60
CA ARG A 53 28.20 7.63 -6.52
C ARG A 53 28.77 8.96 -7.02
N ALA A 54 29.47 8.94 -8.15
CA ALA A 54 30.02 10.15 -8.75
C ALA A 54 28.90 11.16 -9.13
N MET A 55 27.76 10.70 -9.61
CA MET A 55 26.59 11.57 -9.86
C MET A 55 26.12 12.21 -8.56
N LEU A 56 25.93 11.44 -7.49
CA LEU A 56 25.48 11.94 -6.19
C LEU A 56 26.45 12.95 -5.57
N ASP A 57 27.77 12.69 -5.65
CA ASP A 57 28.84 13.57 -5.13
C ASP A 57 28.92 14.91 -5.86
N ASN A 58 28.48 14.95 -7.13
CA ASN A 58 28.45 16.16 -7.94
C ASN A 58 27.16 16.99 -7.78
N LEU A 59 26.17 16.53 -7.01
CA LEU A 59 24.97 17.32 -6.75
C LEU A 59 25.27 18.44 -5.76
N SER A 60 24.80 19.63 -6.09
CA SER A 60 25.03 20.84 -5.28
C SER A 60 23.68 21.53 -4.98
N TYR A 61 22.89 20.95 -4.08
CA TYR A 61 21.68 21.57 -3.55
C TYR A 61 21.84 21.83 -2.05
N PRO A 62 21.56 23.04 -1.54
CA PRO A 62 21.82 23.40 -0.14
C PRO A 62 21.14 22.51 0.89
N GLN A 63 19.98 21.95 0.54
CA GLN A 63 19.15 21.11 1.41
C GLN A 63 19.41 19.61 1.25
N LEU A 64 20.40 19.20 0.42
CA LEU A 64 20.64 17.81 0.09
C LEU A 64 21.85 17.28 0.87
N HIS A 65 21.66 16.17 1.57
CA HIS A 65 22.70 15.46 2.29
C HIS A 65 22.82 14.03 1.77
N VAL A 66 24.00 13.69 1.24
CA VAL A 66 24.30 12.34 0.74
C VAL A 66 25.05 11.55 1.80
N HIS A 67 24.60 10.32 2.04
CA HIS A 67 25.29 9.36 2.88
C HIS A 67 25.51 8.05 2.11
N HIS A 68 26.77 7.65 1.98
CA HIS A 68 27.15 6.41 1.31
C HIS A 68 27.32 5.28 2.33
N ALA A 69 26.55 4.21 2.19
CA ALA A 69 26.75 2.99 2.97
C ALA A 69 28.02 2.26 2.49
N PRO A 70 28.76 1.60 3.38
CA PRO A 70 29.95 0.81 3.01
C PRO A 70 29.60 -0.46 2.22
N GLU A 71 28.40 -1.00 2.42
CA GLU A 71 27.89 -2.22 1.78
C GLU A 71 26.40 -2.13 1.52
N ASN A 72 25.87 -2.94 0.58
CA ASN A 72 24.45 -2.99 0.28
C ASN A 72 23.68 -3.69 1.39
N GLN A 73 22.86 -2.93 2.10
CA GLN A 73 22.05 -3.37 3.25
C GLN A 73 20.58 -3.63 2.88
N GLY A 74 20.15 -3.16 1.71
CA GLY A 74 18.79 -3.26 1.20
C GLY A 74 17.89 -2.10 1.59
N TYR A 75 16.75 -2.03 0.88
CA TYR A 75 15.81 -0.92 0.95
C TYR A 75 15.37 -0.56 2.37
N GLY A 76 14.87 -1.55 3.13
CA GLY A 76 14.30 -1.30 4.45
C GLY A 76 15.32 -0.71 5.43
N LYS A 77 16.56 -1.24 5.42
CA LYS A 77 17.59 -0.72 6.31
C LYS A 77 18.06 0.67 5.86
N SER A 78 18.20 0.90 4.57
CA SER A 78 18.56 2.22 4.02
C SER A 78 17.55 3.29 4.42
N VAL A 79 16.25 2.99 4.36
CA VAL A 79 15.21 3.91 4.83
C VAL A 79 15.30 4.12 6.35
N ASN A 80 15.47 3.06 7.14
CA ASN A 80 15.58 3.16 8.59
C ASN A 80 16.74 4.05 9.01
N ASP A 81 17.92 3.86 8.40
CA ASP A 81 19.13 4.63 8.70
C ASP A 81 18.96 6.12 8.33
N ALA A 82 18.31 6.39 7.20
CA ALA A 82 18.04 7.77 6.78
C ALA A 82 17.02 8.46 7.70
N VAL A 83 15.91 7.78 8.05
CA VAL A 83 14.90 8.32 8.97
C VAL A 83 15.48 8.54 10.37
N ALA A 84 16.43 7.72 10.81
CA ALA A 84 17.10 7.89 12.09
C ALA A 84 17.94 9.18 12.17
N ARG A 85 18.44 9.67 11.03
CA ARG A 85 19.18 10.95 10.94
C ARG A 85 18.30 12.19 10.88
N SER A 86 17.02 12.01 10.56
CA SER A 86 16.05 13.11 10.54
C SER A 86 15.55 13.39 11.96
N ASP A 87 15.32 14.66 12.27
CA ASP A 87 14.59 15.13 13.45
C ASP A 87 13.29 15.84 13.09
N ALA A 88 12.87 15.76 11.82
CA ALA A 88 11.60 16.32 11.36
C ALA A 88 10.39 15.64 12.00
N ASP A 89 9.25 16.32 12.03
CA ASP A 89 7.98 15.76 12.50
C ASP A 89 7.48 14.64 11.59
N TRP A 90 7.62 14.86 10.29
CA TRP A 90 7.19 13.94 9.25
C TRP A 90 8.31 13.66 8.25
N VAL A 91 8.29 12.46 7.71
CA VAL A 91 9.26 12.04 6.68
C VAL A 91 8.51 11.58 5.43
N LEU A 92 8.85 12.19 4.30
CA LEU A 92 8.44 11.74 2.98
C LEU A 92 9.51 10.80 2.42
N VAL A 93 9.18 9.53 2.32
CA VAL A 93 10.06 8.53 1.69
C VAL A 93 9.66 8.35 0.23
N LEU A 94 10.61 8.42 -0.68
CA LEU A 94 10.42 8.24 -2.12
C LEU A 94 11.45 7.24 -2.65
N ASN A 95 11.00 6.26 -3.44
CA ASN A 95 11.94 5.47 -4.22
C ASN A 95 12.69 6.34 -5.23
N SER A 96 13.92 5.97 -5.56
CA SER A 96 14.78 6.71 -6.49
C SER A 96 14.31 6.68 -7.96
N ASP A 97 13.27 5.90 -8.28
CA ASP A 97 12.60 5.82 -9.58
C ASP A 97 11.22 6.51 -9.59
N ILE A 98 10.97 7.38 -8.60
CA ILE A 98 9.78 8.24 -8.53
C ILE A 98 10.07 9.60 -9.18
N GLU A 99 9.12 10.09 -9.95
CA GLU A 99 9.08 11.46 -10.44
C GLU A 99 7.87 12.19 -9.81
N VAL A 100 8.16 13.28 -9.10
CA VAL A 100 7.14 14.18 -8.55
C VAL A 100 6.62 15.06 -9.67
N LEU A 101 5.29 15.20 -9.78
CA LEU A 101 4.65 15.94 -10.88
C LEU A 101 4.10 17.31 -10.46
N ASN A 102 3.88 17.51 -9.16
CA ASN A 102 3.37 18.76 -8.57
C ASN A 102 3.66 18.80 -7.08
N ASN A 103 3.44 19.96 -6.44
CA ASN A 103 3.47 20.03 -4.98
C ASN A 103 2.19 19.44 -4.38
N PHE A 104 2.27 18.19 -3.97
CA PHE A 104 1.18 17.44 -3.35
C PHE A 104 1.20 17.49 -1.80
N LEU A 105 2.23 18.06 -1.18
CA LEU A 105 2.35 18.09 0.28
C LEU A 105 1.16 18.73 0.99
N PRO A 106 0.57 19.85 0.51
CA PRO A 106 -0.61 20.44 1.15
C PRO A 106 -1.78 19.46 1.27
N SER A 107 -2.03 18.64 0.23
CA SER A 107 -3.09 17.61 0.25
C SER A 107 -2.81 16.52 1.28
N LEU A 108 -1.56 16.03 1.34
CA LEU A 108 -1.18 15.00 2.31
C LEU A 108 -1.23 15.52 3.75
N CYS A 109 -0.73 16.74 3.97
CA CYS A 109 -0.78 17.40 5.28
C CYS A 109 -2.23 17.65 5.74
N GLY A 110 -3.10 18.08 4.83
CA GLY A 110 -4.53 18.26 5.10
C GLY A 110 -5.22 16.97 5.56
N ALA A 111 -4.84 15.82 4.98
CA ALA A 111 -5.36 14.53 5.40
C ALA A 111 -4.92 14.17 6.83
N PHE A 112 -3.66 14.42 7.19
CA PHE A 112 -3.19 14.23 8.58
C PHE A 112 -3.86 15.15 9.60
N ALA A 113 -4.17 16.38 9.20
CA ALA A 113 -4.90 17.33 10.04
C ALA A 113 -6.35 16.89 10.27
N ALA A 114 -6.98 16.30 9.25
CA ALA A 114 -8.37 15.85 9.29
C ALA A 114 -8.55 14.48 9.99
N ASP A 115 -7.52 13.64 10.07
CA ASP A 115 -7.59 12.32 10.72
C ASP A 115 -6.36 12.07 11.60
N SER A 116 -6.54 12.22 12.90
CA SER A 116 -5.46 12.00 13.90
C SER A 116 -4.96 10.56 13.97
N ARG A 117 -5.76 9.58 13.51
CA ARG A 117 -5.39 8.16 13.43
C ARG A 117 -4.67 7.79 12.13
N LEU A 118 -4.56 8.72 11.18
CA LEU A 118 -3.78 8.49 9.98
C LEU A 118 -2.29 8.50 10.33
N ALA A 119 -1.60 7.38 10.12
CA ALA A 119 -0.17 7.25 10.38
C ALA A 119 0.66 7.50 9.11
N VAL A 120 0.16 7.02 7.97
CA VAL A 120 0.86 7.06 6.70
C VAL A 120 -0.10 7.33 5.55
N ILE A 121 0.35 8.13 4.61
CA ILE A 121 -0.38 8.45 3.40
C ILE A 121 0.56 8.45 2.19
N SER A 122 0.11 7.83 1.11
CA SER A 122 0.85 7.78 -0.15
C SER A 122 0.20 8.66 -1.21
N PRO A 123 0.97 9.27 -2.10
CA PRO A 123 0.41 9.77 -3.35
C PRO A 123 -0.09 8.59 -4.19
N ALA A 124 -1.02 8.86 -5.10
CA ALA A 124 -1.45 7.88 -6.09
C ALA A 124 -0.38 7.73 -7.19
N GLU A 125 -0.26 6.54 -7.74
CA GLU A 125 0.52 6.32 -8.94
C GLU A 125 -0.29 6.81 -10.14
N GLY A 126 0.25 7.71 -10.96
CA GLY A 126 -0.36 8.36 -12.13
C GLY A 126 -1.65 7.71 -12.64
N ASP A 127 -1.81 7.29 -13.83
CA ASP A 127 -3.06 6.74 -14.42
C ASP A 127 -3.66 5.49 -13.75
N SER A 128 -3.42 5.31 -12.45
CA SER A 128 -3.97 4.20 -11.66
C SER A 128 -5.49 4.35 -11.45
N ALA A 129 -6.14 3.22 -11.11
CA ALA A 129 -7.57 3.23 -10.75
C ALA A 129 -7.88 4.11 -9.52
N GLU A 130 -6.86 4.49 -8.77
CA GLU A 130 -6.95 5.32 -7.56
C GLU A 130 -7.26 6.78 -7.90
N THR A 131 -6.79 7.25 -9.07
CA THR A 131 -7.06 8.60 -9.57
C THR A 131 -8.43 8.74 -10.23
N GLN A 132 -9.16 7.63 -10.49
CA GLN A 132 -10.49 7.69 -11.10
C GLN A 132 -11.49 8.35 -10.15
N ALA A 133 -11.98 9.51 -10.56
CA ALA A 133 -12.96 10.29 -9.79
C ALA A 133 -14.19 9.46 -9.43
N GLY A 134 -14.59 9.52 -8.17
CA GLY A 134 -15.82 8.91 -7.69
C GLY A 134 -15.81 7.39 -7.50
N ARG A 135 -14.75 6.69 -7.89
CA ARG A 135 -14.69 5.23 -7.75
C ARG A 135 -14.60 4.75 -6.29
N TYR A 136 -13.96 5.53 -5.43
CA TYR A 136 -13.75 5.20 -4.03
C TYR A 136 -14.30 6.27 -3.11
N ALA A 137 -14.82 5.85 -1.96
CA ALA A 137 -15.23 6.76 -0.89
C ALA A 137 -14.01 7.50 -0.33
N ARG A 138 -14.17 8.81 -0.16
CA ARG A 138 -13.16 9.66 0.47
C ARG A 138 -13.34 9.67 1.98
N GLN A 139 -12.24 9.58 2.69
CA GLN A 139 -12.16 9.78 4.12
C GLN A 139 -12.01 11.28 4.45
N PRO A 140 -12.18 11.71 5.72
CA PRO A 140 -11.85 13.08 6.12
C PRO A 140 -10.44 13.47 5.66
N GLY A 141 -10.32 14.63 5.03
CA GLY A 141 -9.06 15.06 4.40
C GLY A 141 -8.82 14.51 2.99
N GLY A 142 -9.83 13.90 2.35
CA GLY A 142 -9.83 13.59 0.92
C GLY A 142 -9.11 12.30 0.50
N TYR A 143 -8.51 11.56 1.41
CA TYR A 143 -7.80 10.33 1.08
C TYR A 143 -8.74 9.11 0.91
N ILE A 144 -8.26 8.08 0.23
CA ILE A 144 -8.92 6.77 0.09
C ILE A 144 -8.28 5.80 1.09
N ALA A 145 -9.10 5.08 1.88
CA ALA A 145 -8.61 4.09 2.82
C ALA A 145 -7.88 2.94 2.12
N THR A 146 -6.76 2.51 2.69
CA THR A 146 -6.02 1.33 2.24
C THR A 146 -5.59 0.48 3.43
N TYR A 147 -5.55 -0.84 3.27
CA TYR A 147 -5.03 -1.80 4.26
C TYR A 147 -3.69 -2.40 3.79
N ARG A 148 -3.14 -1.85 2.72
CA ARG A 148 -1.84 -2.23 2.19
C ARG A 148 -0.96 -0.99 2.09
N PHE A 149 0.15 -1.03 2.78
CA PHE A 149 1.16 0.01 2.72
C PHE A 149 1.72 0.13 1.28
N ARG A 150 2.04 1.35 0.86
CA ARG A 150 2.61 1.67 -0.45
C ARG A 150 4.06 2.12 -0.25
N GLY A 151 4.99 1.17 -0.32
CA GLY A 151 6.40 1.41 -0.01
C GLY A 151 7.16 2.29 -1.01
N TYR A 152 6.61 2.56 -2.20
CA TYR A 152 7.32 3.34 -3.23
C TYR A 152 7.35 4.87 -2.99
N ALA A 153 6.31 5.40 -2.34
CA ALA A 153 6.20 6.81 -1.97
C ALA A 153 5.21 6.97 -0.81
N PHE A 154 5.62 7.57 0.28
CA PHE A 154 4.74 7.77 1.44
C PHE A 154 5.22 8.86 2.38
N LEU A 155 4.29 9.62 2.91
CA LEU A 155 4.51 10.55 4.03
C LEU A 155 4.06 9.84 5.32
N ILE A 156 4.91 9.84 6.33
CA ILE A 156 4.66 9.18 7.61
C ILE A 156 5.04 10.09 8.78
N ARG A 157 4.29 10.02 9.89
CA ARG A 157 4.71 10.59 11.15
C ARG A 157 5.97 9.88 11.63
N ARG A 158 7.12 10.60 11.72
CA ARG A 158 8.41 9.99 12.09
C ARG A 158 8.34 9.26 13.44
N ALA A 159 7.69 9.86 14.44
CA ALA A 159 7.52 9.23 15.75
C ALA A 159 6.76 7.89 15.68
N VAL A 160 5.74 7.78 14.79
CA VAL A 160 5.02 6.52 14.60
C VAL A 160 5.91 5.49 13.89
N PHE A 161 6.67 5.89 12.86
CA PHE A 161 7.61 5.00 12.18
C PHE A 161 8.63 4.41 13.16
N GLN A 162 9.22 5.26 14.01
CA GLN A 162 10.19 4.84 15.03
C GLN A 162 9.56 3.96 16.11
N ALA A 163 8.36 4.32 16.60
CA ALA A 163 7.64 3.51 17.59
C ALA A 163 7.27 2.11 17.07
N MET A 164 7.05 1.98 15.76
CA MET A 164 6.85 0.68 15.10
C MET A 164 8.17 -0.08 14.86
N GLY A 165 9.33 0.49 15.16
CA GLY A 165 10.63 -0.12 14.88
C GLY A 165 11.06 -0.04 13.41
N GLY A 166 10.42 0.82 12.61
CA GLY A 166 10.73 0.97 11.19
C GLY A 166 10.42 -0.28 10.35
N PHE A 167 11.15 -0.45 9.26
CA PHE A 167 11.10 -1.67 8.44
C PHE A 167 11.91 -2.79 9.10
N ASP A 168 11.39 -4.02 9.09
CA ASP A 168 12.05 -5.16 9.71
C ASP A 168 13.19 -5.68 8.82
N ALA A 169 14.42 -5.67 9.35
CA ALA A 169 15.62 -6.11 8.66
C ALA A 169 15.61 -7.60 8.24
N GLN A 170 14.73 -8.43 8.80
CA GLN A 170 14.63 -9.84 8.42
C GLN A 170 14.16 -10.03 6.97
N PHE A 171 13.52 -9.01 6.36
CA PHE A 171 13.16 -9.03 4.94
C PHE A 171 14.38 -8.81 4.03
N GLY A 172 15.53 -8.40 4.56
CA GLY A 172 16.77 -8.26 3.81
C GLY A 172 16.70 -7.17 2.75
N ARG A 173 17.07 -7.50 1.51
CA ARG A 173 17.22 -6.51 0.43
C ARG A 173 15.94 -5.82 -0.02
N GLY A 174 14.75 -6.31 0.36
CA GLY A 174 13.47 -5.69 0.04
C GLY A 174 12.34 -6.69 -0.20
N TYR A 175 11.14 -6.16 -0.45
CA TYR A 175 9.87 -6.86 -0.61
C TYR A 175 9.28 -7.42 0.68
N TYR A 176 8.05 -7.05 0.97
CA TYR A 176 7.25 -7.39 2.16
C TYR A 176 7.59 -6.62 3.43
N GLU A 177 8.69 -5.84 3.51
CA GLU A 177 8.97 -4.96 4.64
C GLU A 177 7.90 -3.88 4.81
N ASP A 178 7.43 -3.32 3.69
CA ASP A 178 6.32 -2.38 3.62
C ASP A 178 4.99 -3.03 4.04
N THR A 179 4.73 -4.21 3.52
CA THR A 179 3.53 -4.97 3.84
C THR A 179 3.49 -5.38 5.32
N ASP A 180 4.64 -5.75 5.90
CA ASP A 180 4.79 -6.05 7.32
C ASP A 180 4.55 -4.82 8.19
N LEU A 181 5.18 -3.68 7.87
CA LEU A 181 4.97 -2.43 8.60
C LEU A 181 3.49 -2.00 8.55
N GLY A 182 2.85 -2.11 7.38
CA GLY A 182 1.41 -1.84 7.24
C GLY A 182 0.55 -2.72 8.16
N ARG A 183 0.91 -4.00 8.34
CA ARG A 183 0.21 -4.88 9.28
C ARG A 183 0.43 -4.48 10.74
N ARG A 184 1.65 -4.11 11.11
CA ARG A 184 1.95 -3.64 12.49
C ARG A 184 1.21 -2.33 12.79
N LEU A 185 1.16 -1.40 11.86
CA LEU A 185 0.38 -0.16 11.99
C LEU A 185 -1.12 -0.46 12.19
N ASP A 186 -1.72 -1.30 11.34
CA ASP A 186 -3.14 -1.66 11.45
C ASP A 186 -3.46 -2.35 12.79
N GLN A 187 -2.59 -3.23 13.28
CA GLN A 187 -2.75 -3.90 14.59
C GLN A 187 -2.73 -2.92 15.77
N GLN A 188 -2.05 -1.78 15.63
CA GLN A 188 -2.04 -0.70 16.63
C GLN A 188 -3.18 0.32 16.40
N GLY A 189 -4.11 0.04 15.49
CA GLY A 189 -5.26 0.91 15.22
C GLY A 189 -4.96 2.13 14.34
N TRP A 190 -3.76 2.21 13.77
CA TRP A 190 -3.41 3.26 12.83
C TRP A 190 -4.10 3.05 11.48
N ARG A 191 -4.41 4.16 10.80
CA ARG A 191 -4.97 4.17 9.46
C ARG A 191 -3.89 4.45 8.42
N MET A 192 -4.12 3.95 7.22
CA MET A 192 -3.30 4.19 6.05
C MET A 192 -4.17 4.70 4.90
N GLY A 193 -3.62 5.59 4.09
CA GLY A 193 -4.34 6.22 2.99
C GLY A 193 -3.55 6.33 1.71
N VAL A 194 -4.28 6.54 0.62
CA VAL A 194 -3.74 7.02 -0.66
C VAL A 194 -4.51 8.29 -1.02
N HIS A 195 -3.79 9.37 -1.33
CA HIS A 195 -4.43 10.62 -1.74
C HIS A 195 -4.47 10.72 -3.27
N PRO A 196 -5.64 10.63 -3.88
CA PRO A 196 -5.73 10.56 -5.35
C PRO A 196 -5.45 11.90 -6.06
N ASP A 197 -5.51 13.03 -5.34
CA ASP A 197 -5.15 14.33 -5.88
C ASP A 197 -3.64 14.64 -5.76
N ALA A 198 -2.89 13.73 -5.11
CA ALA A 198 -1.43 13.71 -5.04
C ALA A 198 -0.94 12.61 -5.97
N ALA A 199 -0.26 12.95 -7.05
CA ALA A 199 0.17 11.98 -8.05
C ALA A 199 1.69 12.00 -8.27
N VAL A 200 2.25 10.80 -8.44
CA VAL A 200 3.64 10.59 -8.84
C VAL A 200 3.70 9.67 -10.07
N ARG A 201 4.75 9.76 -10.83
CA ARG A 201 5.10 8.76 -11.85
C ARG A 201 6.11 7.78 -11.25
N HIS A 202 5.89 6.49 -11.44
CA HIS A 202 6.76 5.44 -10.92
C HIS A 202 7.28 4.58 -12.07
N GLU A 203 8.57 4.66 -12.36
CA GLU A 203 9.22 3.82 -13.36
C GLU A 203 9.65 2.49 -12.77
N THR A 204 8.70 1.56 -12.66
CA THR A 204 8.90 0.29 -11.97
C THR A 204 9.96 -0.61 -12.60
N GLY A 205 10.84 -1.20 -11.78
CA GLY A 205 11.69 -2.33 -12.15
C GLY A 205 13.13 -2.00 -12.50
N ALA A 206 13.60 -0.78 -12.27
CA ALA A 206 14.96 -0.37 -12.58
C ALA A 206 16.02 -0.93 -11.60
N SER A 207 15.66 -1.10 -10.32
CA SER A 207 16.66 -1.38 -9.27
C SER A 207 16.88 -2.87 -8.96
N PHE A 208 15.93 -3.77 -9.24
CA PHE A 208 15.99 -5.16 -8.74
C PHE A 208 16.11 -6.25 -9.82
N GLY A 209 16.00 -5.93 -11.09
CA GLY A 209 15.96 -6.94 -12.16
C GLY A 209 14.77 -7.92 -12.01
N ARG A 210 14.61 -8.85 -12.96
CA ARG A 210 13.52 -9.86 -12.98
C ARG A 210 14.03 -11.31 -12.97
N GLY A 211 15.28 -11.53 -12.55
CA GLY A 211 15.98 -12.81 -12.60
C GLY A 211 15.51 -13.84 -11.55
N LYS A 212 16.26 -14.96 -11.47
CA LYS A 212 16.01 -16.05 -10.51
C LYS A 212 16.13 -15.56 -9.07
N ALA A 213 17.21 -14.84 -8.75
CA ALA A 213 17.47 -14.31 -7.40
C ALA A 213 16.34 -13.40 -6.90
N TYR A 214 15.77 -12.55 -7.79
CA TYR A 214 14.58 -11.74 -7.46
C TYR A 214 13.39 -12.62 -7.03
N ARG A 215 13.07 -13.66 -7.84
CA ARG A 215 11.95 -14.56 -7.50
C ARG A 215 12.15 -15.31 -6.20
N GLU A 216 13.36 -15.76 -5.93
CA GLU A 216 13.73 -16.45 -4.69
C GLU A 216 13.58 -15.52 -3.47
N LEU A 217 14.06 -14.28 -3.57
CA LEU A 217 13.90 -13.26 -2.53
C LEU A 217 12.43 -13.00 -2.23
N VAL A 218 11.63 -12.71 -3.25
CA VAL A 218 10.18 -12.46 -3.11
C VAL A 218 9.47 -13.68 -2.50
N GLN A 219 9.81 -14.89 -2.92
CA GLN A 219 9.21 -16.12 -2.39
C GLN A 219 9.58 -16.35 -0.93
N ARG A 220 10.87 -16.16 -0.57
CA ARG A 220 11.36 -16.24 0.81
C ARG A 220 10.60 -15.25 1.70
N ASN A 221 10.55 -13.99 1.30
CA ASN A 221 9.93 -12.92 2.09
C ASN A 221 8.42 -13.10 2.19
N ARG A 222 7.77 -13.58 1.10
CA ARG A 222 6.37 -13.99 1.16
C ARG A 222 6.14 -15.11 2.18
N SER A 223 7.01 -16.10 2.23
CA SER A 223 6.91 -17.21 3.18
C SER A 223 7.08 -16.73 4.62
N LEU A 224 8.07 -15.86 4.87
CA LEU A 224 8.28 -15.21 6.16
C LEU A 224 7.05 -14.38 6.58
N TYR A 225 6.52 -13.55 5.68
CA TYR A 225 5.31 -12.75 5.96
C TYR A 225 4.11 -13.65 6.30
N LEU A 226 3.87 -14.70 5.51
CA LEU A 226 2.75 -15.62 5.71
C LEU A 226 2.91 -16.56 6.92
N SER A 227 4.13 -16.74 7.44
CA SER A 227 4.34 -17.43 8.71
C SER A 227 3.94 -16.57 9.91
N ARG A 228 4.18 -15.26 9.83
CA ARG A 228 3.77 -14.27 10.85
C ARG A 228 2.28 -13.97 10.81
N TYR A 229 1.73 -13.89 9.61
CA TYR A 229 0.35 -13.47 9.35
C TYR A 229 -0.44 -14.53 8.55
N PRO A 230 -0.74 -15.69 9.15
CA PRO A 230 -1.36 -16.81 8.41
C PRO A 230 -2.73 -16.47 7.81
N LEU A 231 -3.46 -15.51 8.39
CA LEU A 231 -4.74 -15.03 7.88
C LEU A 231 -4.62 -14.25 6.56
N ALA A 232 -3.43 -13.76 6.21
CA ALA A 232 -3.18 -13.14 4.92
C ALA A 232 -3.28 -14.13 3.72
N ARG A 233 -3.35 -15.45 3.99
CA ARG A 233 -3.65 -16.47 2.99
C ARG A 233 -5.12 -16.51 2.58
N GLN A 234 -6.00 -15.85 3.33
CA GLN A 234 -7.43 -15.86 3.03
C GLN A 234 -7.70 -15.22 1.66
N ASN A 235 -8.54 -15.88 0.89
CA ASN A 235 -9.06 -15.37 -0.37
C ASN A 235 -10.56 -15.71 -0.41
N VAL A 236 -11.37 -14.74 -0.01
CA VAL A 236 -12.80 -14.93 0.23
C VAL A 236 -13.59 -14.50 -1.01
N LEU A 237 -14.50 -15.34 -1.45
CA LEU A 237 -15.54 -15.02 -2.39
C LEU A 237 -16.84 -14.75 -1.61
N ALA A 238 -17.23 -13.49 -1.48
CA ALA A 238 -18.52 -13.09 -0.92
C ALA A 238 -19.52 -12.83 -2.05
N VAL A 239 -20.71 -13.38 -1.94
CA VAL A 239 -21.80 -13.16 -2.92
C VAL A 239 -23.02 -12.68 -2.18
N SER A 240 -23.65 -11.59 -2.64
CA SER A 240 -24.89 -11.04 -2.08
C SER A 240 -25.99 -10.94 -3.12
N GLY A 241 -27.22 -10.74 -2.65
CA GLY A 241 -28.28 -10.15 -3.45
C GLY A 241 -27.98 -8.68 -3.78
N ASP A 242 -29.03 -7.93 -4.12
CA ASP A 242 -28.92 -6.51 -4.46
C ASP A 242 -28.60 -5.69 -3.20
N ALA A 243 -27.32 -5.50 -2.94
CA ALA A 243 -26.82 -4.79 -1.78
C ALA A 243 -25.68 -3.84 -2.15
N THR A 244 -25.69 -2.65 -1.55
CA THR A 244 -24.58 -1.70 -1.55
C THR A 244 -23.74 -1.85 -0.28
N TRP A 245 -22.55 -1.27 -0.24
CA TRP A 245 -21.73 -1.33 0.98
C TRP A 245 -22.43 -0.73 2.20
N ALA A 246 -23.10 0.40 2.02
CA ALA A 246 -23.86 1.05 3.09
C ALA A 246 -25.14 0.28 3.49
N GLY A 247 -25.64 -0.59 2.62
CA GLY A 247 -26.79 -1.46 2.91
C GLY A 247 -26.44 -2.81 3.53
N LEU A 248 -25.14 -3.10 3.73
CA LEU A 248 -24.73 -4.27 4.50
C LEU A 248 -24.89 -4.00 6.00
N SER A 249 -25.28 -5.03 6.78
CA SER A 249 -25.21 -4.90 8.23
C SER A 249 -23.76 -4.66 8.69
N SER A 250 -23.60 -3.92 9.80
CA SER A 250 -22.29 -3.62 10.36
C SER A 250 -21.45 -4.90 10.56
N ARG A 251 -22.08 -5.95 11.09
CA ARG A 251 -21.43 -7.25 11.30
C ARG A 251 -20.86 -7.87 10.03
N ILE A 252 -21.54 -7.74 8.89
CA ILE A 252 -21.07 -8.24 7.59
C ILE A 252 -19.95 -7.33 7.09
N ALA A 253 -20.15 -6.02 7.08
CA ALA A 253 -19.17 -5.04 6.62
C ALA A 253 -17.85 -5.15 7.41
N ASP A 254 -17.91 -5.22 8.75
CA ASP A 254 -16.75 -5.37 9.63
C ASP A 254 -16.00 -6.68 9.36
N SER A 255 -16.72 -7.78 9.15
CA SER A 255 -16.10 -9.07 8.83
C SER A 255 -15.41 -9.06 7.48
N MET A 256 -16.00 -8.41 6.47
CA MET A 256 -15.37 -8.22 5.15
C MET A 256 -14.13 -7.34 5.25
N GLU A 257 -14.22 -6.25 6.00
CA GLU A 257 -13.10 -5.35 6.27
C GLU A 257 -11.98 -6.08 7.01
N GLN A 258 -12.31 -6.89 8.00
CA GLN A 258 -11.33 -7.66 8.76
C GLN A 258 -10.51 -8.62 7.88
N VAL A 259 -11.11 -9.26 6.87
CA VAL A 259 -10.35 -10.07 5.90
C VAL A 259 -9.30 -9.22 5.19
N MET A 260 -9.67 -8.00 4.74
CA MET A 260 -8.76 -7.10 4.03
C MET A 260 -7.69 -6.53 4.96
N ARG A 261 -8.05 -6.13 6.18
CA ARG A 261 -7.12 -5.67 7.22
C ARG A 261 -6.07 -6.73 7.55
N GLN A 262 -6.46 -8.00 7.59
CA GLN A 262 -5.56 -9.13 7.83
C GLN A 262 -4.66 -9.48 6.63
N GLY A 263 -4.68 -8.69 5.57
CA GLY A 263 -3.89 -8.91 4.36
C GLY A 263 -4.50 -9.94 3.41
N GLY A 264 -5.68 -10.45 3.72
CA GLY A 264 -6.45 -11.36 2.86
C GLY A 264 -7.01 -10.65 1.62
N ARG A 265 -7.56 -11.44 0.71
CA ARG A 265 -8.24 -10.97 -0.49
C ARG A 265 -9.74 -11.17 -0.35
N LEU A 266 -10.51 -10.17 -0.77
CA LEU A 266 -11.96 -10.23 -0.79
C LEU A 266 -12.48 -9.90 -2.19
N HIS A 267 -13.26 -10.82 -2.75
CA HIS A 267 -14.02 -10.62 -3.97
C HIS A 267 -15.50 -10.56 -3.59
N TRP A 268 -16.11 -9.39 -3.73
CA TRP A 268 -17.53 -9.22 -3.48
C TRP A 268 -18.32 -9.14 -4.79
N LEU A 269 -19.21 -10.10 -4.99
CA LEU A 269 -20.10 -10.13 -6.14
C LEU A 269 -21.52 -9.74 -5.70
N THR A 270 -22.06 -8.71 -6.33
CA THR A 270 -23.43 -8.22 -6.12
C THR A 270 -24.03 -7.82 -7.46
N PRO A 271 -25.36 -7.98 -7.70
CA PRO A 271 -26.02 -7.38 -8.85
C PRO A 271 -26.10 -5.85 -8.76
N ALA A 272 -26.03 -5.28 -7.55
CA ALA A 272 -26.11 -3.84 -7.33
C ALA A 272 -24.99 -3.10 -8.05
N SER A 273 -25.29 -1.91 -8.55
CA SER A 273 -24.28 -0.93 -8.92
C SER A 273 -23.68 -0.35 -7.65
N LEU A 274 -22.37 -0.43 -7.51
CA LEU A 274 -21.68 0.17 -6.36
C LEU A 274 -21.21 1.57 -6.74
N PRO A 275 -21.82 2.63 -6.17
CA PRO A 275 -21.44 4.00 -6.52
C PRO A 275 -20.00 4.31 -6.11
N GLN A 276 -19.58 3.78 -4.96
CA GLN A 276 -18.23 3.95 -4.45
C GLN A 276 -17.79 2.72 -3.66
N LEU A 277 -16.50 2.38 -3.76
CA LEU A 277 -15.87 1.34 -2.96
C LEU A 277 -15.29 1.93 -1.68
N PRO A 278 -15.38 1.24 -0.52
CA PRO A 278 -14.92 1.77 0.76
C PRO A 278 -13.40 1.87 0.90
N CYS A 279 -12.66 1.06 0.15
CA CYS A 279 -11.19 1.00 0.20
C CYS A 279 -10.61 0.41 -1.09
N LEU A 280 -9.29 0.56 -1.26
CA LEU A 280 -8.57 0.07 -2.44
C LEU A 280 -8.51 -1.46 -2.56
N GLN A 281 -8.63 -2.20 -1.46
CA GLN A 281 -8.48 -3.66 -1.46
C GLN A 281 -9.76 -4.41 -1.84
N LEU A 282 -10.92 -3.76 -1.80
CA LEU A 282 -12.17 -4.41 -2.15
C LEU A 282 -12.27 -4.63 -3.67
N ARG A 283 -12.37 -5.88 -4.07
CA ARG A 283 -12.61 -6.26 -5.46
C ARG A 283 -14.09 -6.54 -5.64
N ASN A 284 -14.75 -5.77 -6.47
CA ASN A 284 -16.17 -5.94 -6.76
C ASN A 284 -16.42 -6.48 -8.17
N GLY A 285 -17.60 -7.04 -8.39
CA GLY A 285 -18.06 -7.49 -9.68
C GLY A 285 -19.54 -7.88 -9.66
N LYS A 286 -20.13 -8.02 -10.85
CA LYS A 286 -21.53 -8.49 -10.94
C LYS A 286 -21.63 -9.95 -10.54
N ALA A 287 -22.60 -10.24 -9.66
CA ALA A 287 -22.98 -11.61 -9.31
C ALA A 287 -23.57 -12.33 -10.54
N GLY A 288 -23.01 -13.47 -10.87
CA GLY A 288 -23.47 -14.26 -12.00
C GLY A 288 -22.66 -15.56 -12.15
N PHE A 289 -23.27 -16.55 -12.77
CA PHE A 289 -22.67 -17.87 -12.98
C PHE A 289 -21.28 -17.80 -13.63
N LYS A 290 -21.15 -17.09 -14.75
CA LYS A 290 -19.87 -16.95 -15.48
C LYS A 290 -18.76 -16.34 -14.60
N THR A 291 -19.08 -15.33 -13.81
CA THR A 291 -18.11 -14.65 -12.94
C THR A 291 -17.64 -15.58 -11.82
N ILE A 292 -18.58 -16.31 -11.18
CA ILE A 292 -18.27 -17.27 -10.12
C ILE A 292 -17.38 -18.39 -10.67
N VAL A 293 -17.76 -19.02 -11.77
CA VAL A 293 -16.98 -20.10 -12.42
C VAL A 293 -15.57 -19.59 -12.77
N LYS A 294 -15.45 -18.42 -13.37
CA LYS A 294 -14.15 -17.81 -13.72
C LYS A 294 -13.24 -17.60 -12.49
N LEU A 295 -13.80 -17.12 -11.39
CA LEU A 295 -13.03 -16.93 -10.14
C LEU A 295 -12.61 -18.25 -9.52
N MET A 296 -13.49 -19.25 -9.51
CA MET A 296 -13.19 -20.57 -8.96
C MET A 296 -12.11 -21.30 -9.77
N LEU A 297 -12.20 -21.26 -11.10
CA LEU A 297 -11.23 -21.92 -11.99
C LEU A 297 -9.86 -21.22 -12.00
N ARG A 298 -9.78 -19.93 -11.72
CA ARG A 298 -8.48 -19.21 -11.61
C ARG A 298 -7.55 -19.83 -10.57
N GLY A 299 -8.08 -20.43 -9.54
CA GLY A 299 -7.29 -21.10 -8.50
C GLY A 299 -6.64 -22.40 -8.95
N TRP A 300 -7.03 -22.96 -10.08
CA TRP A 300 -6.42 -24.19 -10.62
C TRP A 300 -5.06 -23.94 -11.26
N SER A 301 -4.90 -22.82 -11.95
CA SER A 301 -3.64 -22.46 -12.62
C SER A 301 -2.67 -21.67 -11.72
N ARG A 302 -3.17 -21.09 -10.61
CA ARG A 302 -2.36 -20.25 -9.71
C ARG A 302 -2.83 -20.42 -8.27
N GLU A 303 -2.03 -21.10 -7.49
CA GLU A 303 -2.31 -21.38 -6.07
C GLU A 303 -2.55 -20.09 -5.25
N ASP A 304 -1.81 -19.02 -5.56
CA ASP A 304 -1.97 -17.70 -4.91
C ASP A 304 -3.32 -17.04 -5.17
N LYS A 305 -4.08 -17.51 -6.18
CA LYS A 305 -5.42 -17.01 -6.56
C LYS A 305 -6.55 -17.93 -6.14
N ARG A 306 -6.26 -19.06 -5.52
CA ARG A 306 -7.26 -20.02 -5.09
C ARG A 306 -8.18 -19.41 -4.04
N ILE A 307 -9.49 -19.52 -4.25
CA ILE A 307 -10.50 -19.18 -3.23
C ILE A 307 -10.35 -20.13 -2.05
N THR A 308 -10.35 -19.61 -0.85
CA THR A 308 -10.19 -20.37 0.40
C THR A 308 -11.49 -20.48 1.20
N ALA A 309 -12.41 -19.54 0.98
CA ALA A 309 -13.72 -19.53 1.62
C ALA A 309 -14.77 -18.87 0.72
N VAL A 310 -16.02 -19.32 0.88
CA VAL A 310 -17.19 -18.74 0.22
C VAL A 310 -18.13 -18.20 1.30
N TRP A 311 -18.52 -16.94 1.16
CA TRP A 311 -19.52 -16.29 2.01
C TRP A 311 -20.78 -16.03 1.20
N ILE A 312 -21.90 -16.60 1.66
CA ILE A 312 -23.23 -16.40 1.10
C ILE A 312 -23.91 -15.35 1.98
N LEU A 313 -24.09 -14.15 1.42
CA LEU A 313 -24.72 -13.02 2.09
C LEU A 313 -26.24 -13.05 1.81
N PRO A 314 -27.04 -12.22 2.51
CA PRO A 314 -28.47 -12.15 2.28
C PRO A 314 -28.86 -11.85 0.84
N GLY A 315 -30.00 -12.37 0.40
CA GLY A 315 -30.58 -12.09 -0.92
C GLY A 315 -29.95 -12.82 -2.11
N VAL A 316 -29.01 -13.76 -1.91
CA VAL A 316 -28.43 -14.55 -3.01
C VAL A 316 -29.51 -15.45 -3.63
N PRO A 317 -29.71 -15.41 -4.97
CA PRO A 317 -30.68 -16.27 -5.67
C PRO A 317 -30.38 -17.75 -5.47
N ALA A 318 -31.44 -18.59 -5.36
CA ALA A 318 -31.33 -20.01 -5.09
C ALA A 318 -30.42 -20.76 -6.08
N GLY A 319 -30.49 -20.43 -7.38
CA GLY A 319 -29.64 -21.03 -8.41
C GLY A 319 -28.14 -20.75 -8.19
N LEU A 320 -27.76 -19.54 -7.75
CA LEU A 320 -26.38 -19.24 -7.42
C LEU A 320 -25.94 -19.91 -6.13
N ARG A 321 -26.81 -20.07 -5.14
CA ARG A 321 -26.53 -20.81 -3.90
C ARG A 321 -26.18 -22.28 -4.20
N ILE A 322 -26.92 -22.93 -5.08
CA ILE A 322 -26.66 -24.32 -5.50
C ILE A 322 -25.26 -24.42 -6.12
N VAL A 323 -24.92 -23.51 -7.04
CA VAL A 323 -23.60 -23.47 -7.69
C VAL A 323 -22.49 -23.27 -6.68
N LEU A 324 -22.64 -22.32 -5.76
CA LEU A 324 -21.64 -22.03 -4.70
C LEU A 324 -21.48 -23.26 -3.78
N ALA A 325 -22.58 -23.92 -3.38
CA ALA A 325 -22.53 -25.11 -2.55
C ALA A 325 -21.80 -26.28 -3.26
N LEU A 326 -22.02 -26.44 -4.57
CA LEU A 326 -21.30 -27.43 -5.37
C LEU A 326 -19.78 -27.14 -5.37
N PHE A 327 -19.38 -25.89 -5.63
CA PHE A 327 -17.97 -25.51 -5.59
C PHE A 327 -17.35 -25.72 -4.20
N VAL A 328 -18.05 -25.33 -3.13
CA VAL A 328 -17.62 -25.56 -1.75
C VAL A 328 -17.34 -27.03 -1.51
N ARG A 329 -18.25 -27.92 -1.96
CA ARG A 329 -18.10 -29.39 -1.81
C ARG A 329 -16.91 -29.91 -2.64
N VAL A 330 -16.82 -29.54 -3.92
CA VAL A 330 -15.79 -30.04 -4.85
C VAL A 330 -14.39 -29.60 -4.42
N TYR A 331 -14.25 -28.33 -4.02
CA TYR A 331 -12.94 -27.76 -3.64
C TYR A 331 -12.65 -27.86 -2.13
N ARG A 332 -13.56 -28.45 -1.35
CA ARG A 332 -13.45 -28.59 0.12
C ARG A 332 -13.20 -27.23 0.80
N LEU A 333 -13.97 -26.21 0.43
CA LEU A 333 -13.80 -24.85 0.93
C LEU A 333 -14.55 -24.67 2.25
N LYS A 334 -14.15 -23.62 3.01
CA LYS A 334 -14.96 -23.14 4.12
C LYS A 334 -16.16 -22.35 3.56
N MET A 335 -17.35 -22.60 4.09
CA MET A 335 -18.56 -21.84 3.76
C MET A 335 -19.08 -21.13 4.99
N ARG A 336 -19.53 -19.90 4.82
CA ARG A 336 -20.25 -19.12 5.84
C ARG A 336 -21.51 -18.54 5.21
N GLU A 337 -22.65 -18.84 5.80
CA GLU A 337 -23.91 -18.20 5.45
C GLU A 337 -24.24 -17.11 6.46
N TRP A 338 -24.68 -15.99 5.95
CA TRP A 338 -25.08 -14.83 6.72
C TRP A 338 -26.61 -14.67 6.61
N GLN A 339 -27.26 -14.46 7.72
CA GLN A 339 -28.67 -14.13 7.76
C GLN A 339 -28.84 -12.62 7.67
N ALA A 340 -29.99 -12.17 7.19
CA ALA A 340 -30.39 -10.77 7.35
C ALA A 340 -30.62 -10.51 8.83
N ASP A 341 -30.15 -9.38 9.32
CA ASP A 341 -30.42 -8.93 10.69
C ASP A 341 -31.89 -8.57 10.86
#